data_0c90405138644c5b036e0c204e02d030
#
_entry.id   0c90405138644c5b036e0c204e02d030
#
_cell.length_a   1.000
_cell.length_b   1.000
_cell.length_c   1.000
_cell.angle_alpha   90.00
_cell.angle_beta   90.00
_cell.angle_gamma   90.00
#
_symmetry.space_group_name_H-M   'P 1'
#
loop_
_entity.id
_entity.type
_entity.pdbx_description
1 polymer ?
#
loop_
_entity_poly.entity_id
_entity_poly.type
_entity_poly.pdbx_seq_one_letter_code
_entity_poly.pdbx_strand_id
1 'polypeptide(L)'
;MTAESIASKLWNQCNVLRDDGVTYHQYLNELTYILFLKLSEIKGFETEIPEEYRWKMFVTEKDNSKAFALYRDFLANVSTKTTSNSIKEIYRDASTSLRKPVNFNTIVRAIDKLD
;
A
#
# COMPACT_ATOMS: atom_id res chain seq x y z
N MET A 1 -2.64 -16.48 -10.61
CA MET A 1 -3.53 -15.54 -9.87
C MET A 1 -4.66 -15.13 -10.79
N THR A 2 -5.89 -15.26 -10.34
CA THR A 2 -7.07 -14.84 -11.09
C THR A 2 -7.62 -13.54 -10.50
N ALA A 3 -8.42 -12.82 -11.29
CA ALA A 3 -9.08 -11.61 -10.80
C ALA A 3 -10.02 -11.92 -9.64
N GLU A 4 -10.70 -13.04 -9.69
CA GLU A 4 -11.59 -13.49 -8.63
C GLU A 4 -10.83 -13.77 -7.34
N SER A 5 -9.66 -14.39 -7.43
CA SER A 5 -8.81 -14.69 -6.30
C SER A 5 -8.34 -13.39 -5.62
N ILE A 6 -7.92 -12.41 -6.40
CA ILE A 6 -7.50 -11.11 -5.90
C ILE A 6 -8.66 -10.42 -5.21
N ALA A 7 -9.82 -10.36 -5.87
CA ALA A 7 -10.99 -9.68 -5.34
C ALA A 7 -11.42 -10.29 -4.01
N SER A 8 -11.42 -11.63 -3.91
CA SER A 8 -11.79 -12.33 -2.70
C SER A 8 -10.88 -11.99 -1.53
N LYS A 9 -9.57 -11.98 -1.78
CA LYS A 9 -8.59 -11.65 -0.74
C LYS A 9 -8.71 -10.21 -0.30
N LEU A 10 -8.90 -9.28 -1.23
CA LEU A 10 -9.05 -7.87 -0.91
C LEU A 10 -10.34 -7.61 -0.14
N TRP A 11 -11.42 -8.31 -0.51
CA TRP A 11 -12.69 -8.20 0.21
C TRP A 11 -12.56 -8.63 1.67
N ASN A 12 -11.80 -9.70 1.92
CA ASN A 12 -11.57 -10.17 3.28
C ASN A 12 -10.84 -9.14 4.13
N GLN A 13 -9.97 -8.32 3.53
CA GLN A 13 -9.26 -7.26 4.25
C GLN A 13 -10.18 -6.11 4.66
N CYS A 14 -11.32 -5.97 4.01
CA CYS A 14 -12.28 -4.93 4.35
C CYS A 14 -12.73 -5.03 5.80
N ASN A 15 -12.90 -6.24 6.32
CA ASN A 15 -13.30 -6.46 7.72
C ASN A 15 -12.23 -5.94 8.70
N VAL A 16 -10.96 -6.12 8.37
CA VAL A 16 -9.85 -5.64 9.19
C VAL A 16 -9.89 -4.11 9.27
N LEU A 17 -10.10 -3.45 8.14
CA LEU A 17 -10.12 -1.99 8.09
C LEU A 17 -11.36 -1.41 8.74
N ARG A 18 -12.48 -2.12 8.69
CA ARG A 18 -13.70 -1.69 9.37
C ARG A 18 -13.46 -1.58 10.88
N ASP A 19 -12.72 -2.51 11.45
CA ASP A 19 -12.37 -2.50 12.86
C ASP A 19 -11.48 -1.31 13.23
N ASP A 20 -10.74 -0.78 12.24
CA ASP A 20 -9.90 0.42 12.41
C ASP A 20 -10.68 1.72 12.16
N GLY A 21 -11.98 1.63 11.91
CA GLY A 21 -12.83 2.80 11.68
C GLY A 21 -12.75 3.36 10.27
N VAL A 22 -12.21 2.59 9.32
CA VAL A 22 -12.05 3.01 7.93
C VAL A 22 -13.35 2.82 7.15
N THR A 23 -13.77 3.86 6.42
CA THR A 23 -14.96 3.76 5.55
C THR A 23 -14.63 2.99 4.29
N TYR A 24 -15.67 2.60 3.53
CA TYR A 24 -15.49 1.87 2.29
C TYR A 24 -14.64 2.66 1.27
N HIS A 25 -14.88 3.95 1.13
CA HIS A 25 -14.08 4.79 0.22
C HIS A 25 -12.63 4.90 0.66
N GLN A 26 -12.41 5.04 1.96
CA GLN A 26 -11.05 5.07 2.52
C GLN A 26 -10.34 3.74 2.28
N TYR A 27 -11.05 2.64 2.41
CA TYR A 27 -10.53 1.31 2.14
C TYR A 27 -10.06 1.19 0.68
N LEU A 28 -10.88 1.64 -0.28
CA LEU A 28 -10.49 1.59 -1.69
C LEU A 28 -9.24 2.41 -1.97
N ASN A 29 -9.12 3.57 -1.35
CA ASN A 29 -7.91 4.40 -1.49
C ASN A 29 -6.67 3.70 -0.94
N GLU A 30 -6.78 3.09 0.24
CA GLU A 30 -5.66 2.36 0.84
C GLU A 30 -5.23 1.20 -0.05
N LEU A 31 -6.18 0.45 -0.58
CA LEU A 31 -5.87 -0.65 -1.49
C LEU A 31 -5.14 -0.15 -2.72
N THR A 32 -5.60 0.97 -3.29
CA THR A 32 -4.96 1.54 -4.47
C THR A 32 -3.50 1.88 -4.18
N TYR A 33 -3.23 2.54 -3.07
CA TYR A 33 -1.87 2.93 -2.70
C TYR A 33 -0.95 1.73 -2.48
N ILE A 34 -1.44 0.75 -1.74
CA ILE A 34 -0.63 -0.42 -1.37
C ILE A 34 -0.47 -1.37 -2.54
N LEU A 35 -1.56 -1.64 -3.26
CA LEU A 35 -1.53 -2.56 -4.40
C LEU A 35 -0.64 -2.03 -5.52
N PHE A 36 -0.63 -0.72 -5.74
CA PHE A 36 0.21 -0.13 -6.77
C PHE A 36 1.70 -0.40 -6.50
N LEU A 37 2.12 -0.34 -5.24
CA LEU A 37 3.50 -0.68 -4.87
C LEU A 37 3.84 -2.12 -5.22
N LYS A 38 2.93 -3.05 -4.92
CA LYS A 38 3.14 -4.46 -5.27
C LYS A 38 3.22 -4.64 -6.78
N LEU A 39 2.34 -3.98 -7.53
CA LEU A 39 2.34 -4.05 -8.98
C LEU A 39 3.61 -3.45 -9.59
N SER A 40 4.16 -2.40 -8.97
CA SER A 40 5.39 -1.80 -9.48
C SER A 40 6.54 -2.79 -9.46
N GLU A 41 6.62 -3.64 -8.43
CA GLU A 41 7.62 -4.70 -8.35
C GLU A 41 7.37 -5.77 -9.41
N ILE A 42 6.13 -6.24 -9.51
CA ILE A 42 5.77 -7.31 -10.46
C ILE A 42 5.97 -6.87 -11.91
N LYS A 43 5.58 -5.65 -12.24
CA LYS A 43 5.62 -5.14 -13.61
C LYS A 43 6.94 -4.47 -13.99
N GLY A 44 7.85 -4.33 -13.05
CA GLY A 44 9.19 -3.83 -13.34
C GLY A 44 9.33 -2.32 -13.46
N PHE A 45 8.38 -1.54 -12.93
CA PHE A 45 8.51 -0.08 -12.96
C PHE A 45 8.80 0.54 -11.58
N GLU A 46 9.30 -0.26 -10.64
CA GLU A 46 9.65 0.24 -9.31
C GLU A 46 10.80 1.24 -9.34
N THR A 47 11.59 1.28 -10.44
CA THR A 47 12.66 2.25 -10.60
C THR A 47 12.15 3.70 -10.59
N GLU A 48 10.87 3.91 -10.88
CA GLU A 48 10.23 5.23 -10.82
C GLU A 48 9.86 5.62 -9.39
N ILE A 49 10.00 4.69 -8.44
CA ILE A 49 9.73 4.92 -7.02
C ILE A 49 11.07 5.04 -6.28
N PRO A 50 11.24 6.04 -5.40
CA PRO A 50 12.46 6.14 -4.59
C PRO A 50 12.76 4.82 -3.89
N GLU A 51 14.03 4.45 -3.85
CA GLU A 51 14.47 3.14 -3.34
C GLU A 51 13.95 2.86 -1.94
N GLU A 52 13.92 3.86 -1.06
CA GLU A 52 13.46 3.72 0.31
C GLU A 52 11.97 3.41 0.43
N TYR A 53 11.20 3.58 -0.64
CA TYR A 53 9.75 3.39 -0.65
C TYR A 53 9.28 2.20 -1.49
N ARG A 54 10.18 1.37 -1.98
CA ARG A 54 9.80 0.23 -2.81
C ARG A 54 9.15 -0.87 -1.97
N TRP A 55 8.31 -1.68 -2.62
CA TRP A 55 7.53 -2.73 -1.96
C TRP A 55 8.35 -3.60 -1.01
N LYS A 56 9.54 -3.97 -1.44
CA LYS A 56 10.45 -4.80 -0.65
C LYS A 56 10.72 -4.22 0.73
N MET A 57 10.79 -2.91 0.85
CA MET A 57 11.09 -2.26 2.13
C MET A 57 9.97 -2.48 3.14
N PHE A 58 8.73 -2.52 2.69
CA PHE A 58 7.57 -2.77 3.56
C PHE A 58 7.47 -4.23 3.97
N VAL A 59 7.80 -5.14 3.05
CA VAL A 59 7.71 -6.59 3.30
C VAL A 59 8.82 -7.06 4.23
N THR A 60 10.02 -6.51 4.12
CA THR A 60 11.17 -6.94 4.92
C THR A 60 11.24 -6.30 6.30
N GLU A 61 10.54 -5.19 6.54
CA GLU A 61 10.54 -4.56 7.86
C GLU A 61 9.68 -5.37 8.82
N LYS A 62 10.29 -5.85 9.90
CA LYS A 62 9.62 -6.72 10.87
C LYS A 62 8.88 -5.94 11.95
N ASP A 63 9.24 -4.69 12.18
CA ASP A 63 8.59 -3.84 13.17
C ASP A 63 7.40 -3.15 12.52
N ASN A 64 6.18 -3.50 12.96
CA ASN A 64 4.95 -2.95 12.39
C ASN A 64 4.89 -1.43 12.48
N SER A 65 5.35 -0.86 13.58
CA SER A 65 5.34 0.58 13.77
C SER A 65 6.29 1.29 12.81
N LYS A 66 7.46 0.71 12.55
CA LYS A 66 8.42 1.27 11.59
C LYS A 66 7.91 1.16 10.17
N ALA A 67 7.32 0.02 9.81
CA ALA A 67 6.74 -0.16 8.49
C ALA A 67 5.61 0.84 8.24
N PHE A 68 4.77 1.05 9.22
CA PHE A 68 3.67 2.00 9.12
C PHE A 68 4.16 3.45 9.03
N ALA A 69 5.20 3.80 9.80
CA ALA A 69 5.81 5.12 9.70
C ALA A 69 6.41 5.36 8.32
N LEU A 70 7.04 4.35 7.74
CA LEU A 70 7.57 4.41 6.38
C LEU A 70 6.45 4.63 5.36
N TYR A 71 5.32 3.95 5.54
CA TYR A 71 4.16 4.11 4.67
C TYR A 71 3.63 5.55 4.71
N ARG A 72 3.52 6.13 5.91
CA ARG A 72 3.08 7.52 6.06
C ARG A 72 4.04 8.48 5.37
N ASP A 73 5.34 8.25 5.53
CA ASP A 73 6.37 9.06 4.90
C ASP A 73 6.28 8.94 3.38
N PHE A 74 6.08 7.72 2.88
CA PHE A 74 5.89 7.46 1.46
C PHE A 74 4.71 8.26 0.89
N LEU A 75 3.54 8.17 1.54
CA LEU A 75 2.35 8.86 1.04
C LEU A 75 2.53 10.39 1.05
N ALA A 76 3.26 10.91 2.03
CA ALA A 76 3.48 12.35 2.14
C ALA A 76 4.47 12.88 1.10
N ASN A 77 5.42 12.06 0.65
CA ASN A 77 6.57 12.58 -0.10
C ASN A 77 6.78 12.01 -1.50
N VAL A 78 6.16 10.86 -1.84
CA VAL A 78 6.47 10.20 -3.12
C VAL A 78 6.14 11.08 -4.32
N SER A 79 5.05 11.84 -4.26
CA SER A 79 4.63 12.68 -5.39
C SER A 79 5.65 13.79 -5.70
N THR A 80 6.43 14.22 -4.70
CA THR A 80 7.47 15.24 -4.90
C THR A 80 8.82 14.64 -5.27
N LYS A 81 9.03 13.36 -4.96
CA LYS A 81 10.32 12.69 -5.18
C LYS A 81 10.38 11.90 -6.50
N THR A 82 9.24 11.51 -7.03
CA THR A 82 9.19 10.74 -8.28
C THR A 82 9.23 11.67 -9.50
N THR A 83 9.77 11.15 -10.61
CA THR A 83 9.74 11.85 -11.90
C THR A 83 8.56 11.37 -12.76
N SER A 84 7.86 10.32 -12.34
CA SER A 84 6.73 9.75 -13.08
C SER A 84 5.47 10.56 -12.86
N ASN A 85 4.85 11.04 -13.93
CA ASN A 85 3.58 11.75 -13.84
C ASN A 85 2.45 10.85 -13.36
N SER A 86 2.47 9.58 -13.75
CA SER A 86 1.47 8.61 -13.31
C SER A 86 1.50 8.40 -11.80
N ILE A 87 2.71 8.28 -11.23
CA ILE A 87 2.87 8.10 -9.79
C ILE A 87 2.44 9.37 -9.06
N LYS A 88 2.78 10.54 -9.58
CA LYS A 88 2.33 11.82 -9.00
C LYS A 88 0.81 11.90 -8.93
N GLU A 89 0.11 11.46 -9.97
CA GLU A 89 -1.35 11.46 -9.98
C GLU A 89 -1.95 10.50 -8.96
N ILE A 90 -1.41 9.28 -8.88
CA ILE A 90 -1.93 8.26 -7.96
C ILE A 90 -1.81 8.71 -6.51
N TYR A 91 -0.70 9.33 -6.15
CA TYR A 91 -0.40 9.70 -4.76
C TYR A 91 -0.56 11.18 -4.46
N ARG A 92 -1.23 11.92 -5.35
CA ARG A 92 -1.49 13.34 -5.10
C ARG A 92 -2.36 13.48 -3.85
N ASP A 93 -1.88 14.28 -2.88
CA ASP A 93 -2.58 14.52 -1.62
C ASP A 93 -2.93 13.24 -0.87
N ALA A 94 -2.16 12.16 -1.10
CA ALA A 94 -2.42 10.89 -0.47
C ALA A 94 -2.11 10.95 1.03
N SER A 95 -2.98 10.31 1.81
CA SER A 95 -2.77 10.13 3.24
C SER A 95 -3.44 8.84 3.66
N THR A 96 -3.00 8.26 4.77
CA THR A 96 -3.59 7.02 5.25
C THR A 96 -4.73 7.29 6.21
N SER A 97 -5.78 6.47 6.11
CA SER A 97 -6.89 6.45 7.06
C SER A 97 -6.68 5.40 8.14
N LEU A 98 -5.65 4.56 7.98
CA LEU A 98 -5.32 3.55 8.97
C LEU A 98 -4.76 4.20 10.23
N ARG A 99 -5.03 3.58 11.38
CA ARG A 99 -4.58 4.08 12.69
C ARG A 99 -3.66 3.09 13.39
N LYS A 100 -3.82 1.79 13.09
CA LYS A 100 -3.10 0.72 13.79
C LYS A 100 -2.04 0.10 12.90
N PRO A 101 -0.77 0.13 13.30
CA PRO A 101 0.30 -0.50 12.52
C PRO A 101 0.05 -1.97 12.21
N VAL A 102 -0.59 -2.71 13.14
CA VAL A 102 -0.86 -4.14 12.94
C VAL A 102 -1.82 -4.33 11.76
N ASN A 103 -2.79 -3.43 11.56
CA ASN A 103 -3.73 -3.53 10.44
C ASN A 103 -3.03 -3.28 9.11
N PHE A 104 -2.12 -2.32 9.07
CA PHE A 104 -1.31 -2.09 7.89
C PHE A 104 -0.50 -3.34 7.54
N ASN A 105 0.15 -3.93 8.53
CA ASN A 105 0.95 -5.14 8.31
C ASN A 105 0.08 -6.29 7.78
N THR A 106 -1.13 -6.45 8.31
CA THR A 106 -2.06 -7.50 7.86
C THR A 106 -2.36 -7.34 6.37
N ILE A 107 -2.62 -6.13 5.92
CA ILE A 107 -2.90 -5.84 4.51
C ILE A 107 -1.67 -6.12 3.65
N VAL A 108 -0.50 -5.65 4.07
CA VAL A 108 0.74 -5.87 3.34
C VAL A 108 1.01 -7.35 3.15
N ARG A 109 0.86 -8.15 4.21
CA ARG A 109 1.08 -9.59 4.14
C ARG A 109 0.09 -10.28 3.20
N ALA A 110 -1.18 -9.86 3.23
CA ALA A 110 -2.20 -10.41 2.35
C ALA A 110 -1.89 -10.10 0.88
N ILE A 111 -1.49 -8.87 0.58
CA ILE A 111 -1.17 -8.46 -0.78
C ILE A 111 0.13 -9.11 -1.26
N ASP A 112 1.11 -9.26 -0.37
CA ASP A 112 2.39 -9.90 -0.73
C ASP A 112 2.20 -11.34 -1.19
N LYS A 113 1.16 -12.02 -0.73
CA LYS A 113 0.85 -13.38 -1.13
C LYS A 113 0.16 -13.48 -2.49
N LEU A 114 -0.21 -12.36 -3.09
CA LEU A 114 -0.78 -12.34 -4.43
C LEU A 114 0.35 -12.48 -5.46
N ASP A 115 0.20 -13.39 -6.39
CA ASP A 115 1.17 -13.60 -7.47
C ASP A 115 0.58 -13.34 -8.84
#